data_48905fc798d22b5953ddf3a697064304
#
_entry.id   48905fc798d22b5953ddf3a697064304
#
_cell.length_a   1.000
_cell.length_b   1.000
_cell.length_c   1.000
_cell.angle_alpha   90.00
_cell.angle_beta   90.00
_cell.angle_gamma   90.00
#
_symmetry.space_group_name_H-M   'P 1'
#
loop_
_entity.id
_entity.type
_entity.pdbx_description
1 polymer ?
#
loop_
_entity_poly.entity_id
_entity_poly.type
_entity_poly.pdbx_seq_one_letter_code
_entity_poly.pdbx_strand_id
1 'polypeptide(L)'
;LHALLPLFNLQRELSHLPKANELLIEHIETKDGFHVFVYPFEGRLVHEAMAMLLAWRISRNTPITFSIAMNDYGFELLSDQPIPLDDSNAFKLFSEEKLSADILKGVNATEMARRKFRDIAVIGGLLFQGMPGEQVKQRHLQSSASLLFNVFSEYEPGNLLLRQAYQEVMEQQMEEGRLRNMLRRIRQGKIIIRFPEK
;
A
#
# COMPACT_ATOMS: atom_id res chain seq x y z
N LEU A 1 16.92 26.06 3.76
CA LEU A 1 17.67 25.24 2.79
C LEU A 1 19.13 25.06 3.20
N HIS A 2 19.86 26.14 3.68
CA HIS A 2 21.27 26.02 4.08
C HIS A 2 21.54 24.97 5.16
N ALA A 3 20.62 24.77 6.12
CA ALA A 3 20.77 23.78 7.18
C ALA A 3 20.73 22.33 6.67
N LEU A 4 20.12 22.08 5.49
CA LEU A 4 20.01 20.76 4.89
C LEU A 4 21.13 20.44 3.88
N LEU A 5 21.98 21.43 3.52
CA LEU A 5 23.06 21.24 2.56
C LEU A 5 24.02 20.11 2.95
N PRO A 6 24.44 19.96 4.22
CA PRO A 6 25.32 18.86 4.61
C PRO A 6 24.70 17.49 4.35
N LEU A 7 23.38 17.34 4.63
CA LEU A 7 22.63 16.10 4.38
C LEU A 7 22.55 15.78 2.88
N PHE A 8 22.22 16.78 2.05
CA PHE A 8 22.14 16.59 0.60
C PHE A 8 23.51 16.29 -0.03
N ASN A 9 24.58 16.88 0.47
CA ASN A 9 25.92 16.56 0.03
C ASN A 9 26.30 15.13 0.39
N LEU A 10 26.01 14.69 1.62
CA LEU A 10 26.25 13.33 2.06
C LEU A 10 25.43 12.32 1.23
N GLN A 11 24.16 12.61 0.99
CA GLN A 11 23.31 11.76 0.14
C GLN A 11 23.88 11.63 -1.29
N ARG A 12 24.40 12.72 -1.85
CA ARG A 12 25.01 12.71 -3.18
C ARG A 12 26.33 11.95 -3.22
N GLU A 13 27.11 11.99 -2.15
CA GLU A 13 28.39 11.30 -2.02
C GLU A 13 28.20 9.79 -1.82
N LEU A 14 27.28 9.40 -0.95
CA LEU A 14 27.07 7.99 -0.59
C LEU A 14 26.14 7.24 -1.55
N SER A 15 25.26 7.95 -2.25
CA SER A 15 24.26 7.32 -3.12
C SER A 15 23.87 8.23 -4.29
N HIS A 16 22.66 8.76 -4.26
CA HIS A 16 22.11 9.65 -5.29
C HIS A 16 21.11 10.64 -4.70
N LEU A 17 21.16 11.88 -5.20
CA LEU A 17 20.13 12.88 -4.92
C LEU A 17 19.14 12.93 -6.10
N PRO A 18 17.92 12.39 -5.96
CA PRO A 18 17.01 12.25 -7.08
C PRO A 18 16.51 13.61 -7.58
N LYS A 19 16.35 13.74 -8.90
CA LYS A 19 15.71 14.87 -9.57
C LYS A 19 14.18 14.69 -9.56
N ALA A 20 13.47 15.74 -9.94
CA ALA A 20 12.00 15.75 -9.95
C ALA A 20 11.34 14.63 -10.78
N ASN A 21 12.04 14.12 -11.80
CA ASN A 21 11.58 13.04 -12.68
C ASN A 21 12.28 11.70 -12.40
N GLU A 22 12.94 11.56 -11.27
CA GLU A 22 13.66 10.34 -10.88
C GLU A 22 13.03 9.74 -9.63
N LEU A 23 12.85 8.42 -9.63
CA LEU A 23 12.53 7.64 -8.45
C LEU A 23 13.82 6.98 -7.96
N LEU A 24 14.24 7.30 -6.75
CA LEU A 24 15.38 6.64 -6.12
C LEU A 24 14.93 5.37 -5.39
N ILE A 25 15.67 4.30 -5.61
CA ILE A 25 15.56 3.01 -4.92
C ILE A 25 16.94 2.64 -4.43
N GLU A 26 17.06 2.30 -3.15
CA GLU A 26 18.31 1.90 -2.53
C GLU A 26 18.19 0.50 -1.95
N HIS A 27 19.15 -0.37 -2.29
CA HIS A 27 19.30 -1.69 -1.71
C HIS A 27 20.42 -1.64 -0.66
N ILE A 28 20.11 -2.03 0.55
CA ILE A 28 21.07 -2.07 1.66
C ILE A 28 20.94 -3.42 2.37
N GLU A 29 22.07 -4.10 2.56
CA GLU A 29 22.13 -5.29 3.37
C GLU A 29 22.63 -4.94 4.78
N THR A 30 21.93 -5.40 5.81
CA THR A 30 22.32 -5.22 7.20
C THR A 30 22.31 -6.55 7.96
N LYS A 31 22.53 -6.51 9.27
CA LYS A 31 22.38 -7.70 10.13
C LYS A 31 20.93 -8.19 10.22
N ASP A 32 19.98 -7.29 9.99
CA ASP A 32 18.55 -7.56 10.08
C ASP A 32 17.98 -8.13 8.78
N GLY A 33 18.74 -8.07 7.68
CA GLY A 33 18.37 -8.62 6.38
C GLY A 33 18.63 -7.67 5.22
N PHE A 34 17.84 -7.86 4.17
CA PHE A 34 17.91 -7.11 2.93
C PHE A 34 16.82 -6.04 2.90
N HIS A 35 17.24 -4.80 2.75
CA HIS A 35 16.36 -3.63 2.74
C HIS A 35 16.26 -3.06 1.34
N VAL A 36 15.07 -2.68 0.95
CA VAL A 36 14.80 -1.85 -0.22
C VAL A 36 14.09 -0.60 0.22
N PHE A 37 14.76 0.54 0.12
CA PHE A 37 14.17 1.86 0.37
C PHE A 37 13.72 2.47 -0.94
N VAL A 38 12.51 3.03 -0.96
CA VAL A 38 11.92 3.69 -2.12
C VAL A 38 11.45 5.08 -1.72
N TYR A 39 11.81 6.12 -2.48
CA TYR A 39 11.58 7.52 -2.14
C TYR A 39 10.67 8.24 -3.13
N PRO A 40 9.33 8.01 -3.09
CA PRO A 40 8.39 8.64 -4.01
C PRO A 40 7.98 10.06 -3.62
N PHE A 41 8.11 10.45 -2.36
CA PHE A 41 7.71 11.76 -1.80
C PHE A 41 6.22 12.09 -1.99
N GLU A 42 5.32 11.11 -1.88
CA GLU A 42 3.87 11.26 -2.10
C GLU A 42 3.04 11.29 -0.81
N GLY A 43 3.70 11.11 0.34
CA GLY A 43 3.04 11.03 1.62
C GLY A 43 2.63 9.61 2.04
N ARG A 44 2.45 9.43 3.34
CA ARG A 44 2.38 8.14 4.01
C ARG A 44 1.33 7.17 3.44
N LEU A 45 0.11 7.64 3.13
CA LEU A 45 -0.96 6.75 2.64
C LEU A 45 -0.64 6.16 1.25
N VAL A 46 -0.08 6.99 0.36
CA VAL A 46 0.37 6.52 -0.96
C VAL A 46 1.54 5.56 -0.82
N HIS A 47 2.47 5.84 0.12
CA HIS A 47 3.61 4.96 0.40
C HIS A 47 3.16 3.60 0.95
N GLU A 48 2.17 3.58 1.84
CA GLU A 48 1.59 2.34 2.37
C GLU A 48 1.00 1.48 1.24
N ALA A 49 0.14 2.08 0.41
CA ALA A 49 -0.45 1.39 -0.72
C ALA A 49 0.58 0.89 -1.74
N MET A 50 1.62 1.69 -2.00
CA MET A 50 2.70 1.36 -2.92
C MET A 50 3.59 0.23 -2.37
N ALA A 51 3.92 0.27 -1.09
CA ALA A 51 4.69 -0.79 -0.42
C ALA A 51 3.96 -2.13 -0.45
N MET A 52 2.64 -2.13 -0.14
CA MET A 52 1.79 -3.32 -0.23
C MET A 52 1.70 -3.86 -1.65
N LEU A 53 1.54 -2.99 -2.65
CA LEU A 53 1.49 -3.35 -4.06
C LEU A 53 2.79 -4.03 -4.51
N LEU A 54 3.94 -3.44 -4.17
CA LEU A 54 5.25 -4.01 -4.51
C LEU A 54 5.50 -5.34 -3.82
N ALA A 55 5.25 -5.42 -2.51
CA ALA A 55 5.37 -6.65 -1.75
C ALA A 55 4.53 -7.77 -2.38
N TRP A 56 3.27 -7.47 -2.73
CA TRP A 56 2.40 -8.40 -3.44
C TRP A 56 2.96 -8.83 -4.81
N ARG A 57 3.36 -7.88 -5.65
CA ARG A 57 3.87 -8.16 -7.00
C ARG A 57 5.14 -9.00 -6.98
N ILE A 58 6.04 -8.76 -6.02
CA ILE A 58 7.26 -9.54 -5.84
C ILE A 58 6.93 -10.93 -5.31
N SER A 59 6.12 -11.04 -4.24
CA SER A 59 5.77 -12.32 -3.61
C SER A 59 5.02 -13.28 -4.54
N ARG A 60 4.35 -12.74 -5.56
CA ARG A 60 3.65 -13.55 -6.57
C ARG A 60 4.58 -14.41 -7.41
N ASN A 61 5.81 -13.99 -7.62
CA ASN A 61 6.80 -14.67 -8.46
C ASN A 61 7.92 -15.33 -7.64
N THR A 62 8.13 -14.87 -6.42
CA THR A 62 9.20 -15.35 -5.52
C THR A 62 8.60 -15.56 -4.14
N PRO A 63 8.75 -16.74 -3.50
CA PRO A 63 8.23 -16.98 -2.15
C PRO A 63 9.05 -16.20 -1.12
N ILE A 64 8.69 -14.94 -0.90
CA ILE A 64 9.36 -13.98 -0.03
C ILE A 64 8.34 -13.25 0.83
N THR A 65 8.69 -12.99 2.08
CA THR A 65 7.88 -12.20 3.02
C THR A 65 8.54 -10.88 3.33
N PHE A 66 7.73 -9.88 3.66
CA PHE A 66 8.20 -8.52 3.91
C PHE A 66 7.69 -7.98 5.23
N SER A 67 8.61 -7.33 5.98
CA SER A 67 8.25 -6.29 6.93
C SER A 67 8.24 -4.96 6.21
N ILE A 68 7.21 -4.13 6.47
CA ILE A 68 7.00 -2.85 5.79
C ILE A 68 7.07 -1.73 6.81
N ALA A 69 7.89 -0.73 6.54
CA ALA A 69 7.91 0.54 7.26
C ALA A 69 7.73 1.70 6.28
N MET A 70 7.09 2.78 6.72
CA MET A 70 6.84 3.95 5.87
C MET A 70 6.80 5.24 6.68
N ASN A 71 7.13 6.33 5.99
CA ASN A 71 6.98 7.70 6.48
C ASN A 71 6.47 8.61 5.36
N ASP A 72 6.51 9.94 5.55
CA ASP A 72 6.02 10.91 4.57
C ASP A 72 6.94 11.06 3.34
N TYR A 73 8.16 10.54 3.39
CA TYR A 73 9.17 10.68 2.32
C TYR A 73 9.34 9.43 1.47
N GLY A 74 9.11 8.25 2.06
CA GLY A 74 9.30 6.98 1.39
C GLY A 74 8.85 5.79 2.23
N PHE A 75 9.21 4.61 1.76
CA PHE A 75 8.94 3.36 2.45
C PHE A 75 10.09 2.37 2.30
N GLU A 76 10.07 1.38 3.15
CA GLU A 76 11.03 0.29 3.24
C GLU A 76 10.32 -1.04 3.10
N LEU A 77 10.91 -1.94 2.32
CA LEU A 77 10.65 -3.37 2.33
C LEU A 77 11.86 -4.08 2.93
N LEU A 78 11.67 -4.79 4.00
CA LEU A 78 12.69 -5.61 4.66
C LEU A 78 12.35 -7.08 4.52
N SER A 79 13.33 -7.90 4.14
CA SER A 79 13.21 -9.35 4.03
C SER A 79 14.46 -10.04 4.55
N ASP A 80 14.33 -11.31 4.96
CA ASP A 80 15.42 -12.22 5.27
C ASP A 80 16.13 -12.77 4.02
N GLN A 81 15.58 -12.52 2.83
CA GLN A 81 16.11 -12.96 1.55
C GLN A 81 16.38 -11.76 0.62
N PRO A 82 17.31 -11.87 -0.35
CA PRO A 82 17.52 -10.84 -1.35
C PRO A 82 16.25 -10.49 -2.10
N ILE A 83 15.94 -9.21 -2.16
CA ILE A 83 14.71 -8.70 -2.78
C ILE A 83 14.93 -8.55 -4.28
N PRO A 84 14.19 -9.29 -5.15
CA PRO A 84 14.38 -9.26 -6.60
C PRO A 84 13.71 -8.02 -7.22
N LEU A 85 14.32 -6.86 -7.01
CA LEU A 85 13.95 -5.59 -7.63
C LEU A 85 15.19 -4.99 -8.26
N ASP A 86 15.24 -4.93 -9.58
CA ASP A 86 16.37 -4.47 -10.37
C ASP A 86 15.91 -3.72 -11.64
N ASP A 87 16.85 -3.22 -12.42
CA ASP A 87 16.56 -2.46 -13.65
C ASP A 87 15.73 -3.24 -14.67
N SER A 88 15.81 -4.59 -14.68
CA SER A 88 15.10 -5.44 -15.63
C SER A 88 13.59 -5.55 -15.33
N ASN A 89 13.21 -5.44 -14.06
CA ASN A 89 11.83 -5.65 -13.60
C ASN A 89 11.17 -4.43 -12.97
N ALA A 90 11.92 -3.40 -12.61
CA ALA A 90 11.42 -2.24 -11.88
C ALA A 90 10.22 -1.59 -12.59
N PHE A 91 10.31 -1.27 -13.89
CA PHE A 91 9.20 -0.66 -14.62
C PHE A 91 7.93 -1.53 -14.65
N LYS A 92 8.06 -2.85 -14.62
CA LYS A 92 6.93 -3.77 -14.54
C LYS A 92 6.31 -3.78 -13.14
N LEU A 93 7.14 -3.75 -12.10
CA LEU A 93 6.69 -3.71 -10.71
C LEU A 93 5.98 -2.39 -10.38
N PHE A 94 6.43 -1.28 -10.94
CA PHE A 94 5.81 0.05 -10.82
C PHE A 94 4.77 0.37 -11.90
N SER A 95 4.27 -0.64 -12.64
CA SER A 95 3.25 -0.43 -13.67
C SER A 95 1.87 -0.13 -13.06
N GLU A 96 1.08 0.71 -13.76
CA GLU A 96 -0.33 0.92 -13.44
C GLU A 96 -1.25 -0.21 -13.95
N GLU A 97 -0.72 -1.14 -14.73
CA GLU A 97 -1.47 -2.28 -15.24
C GLU A 97 -1.97 -3.16 -14.09
N LYS A 98 -3.25 -3.52 -14.16
CA LYS A 98 -3.94 -4.36 -13.16
C LYS A 98 -3.88 -3.80 -11.73
N LEU A 99 -3.62 -2.49 -11.55
CA LEU A 99 -3.43 -1.85 -10.26
C LEU A 99 -4.57 -2.20 -9.27
N SER A 100 -5.82 -1.91 -9.63
CA SER A 100 -6.98 -2.17 -8.75
C SER A 100 -7.11 -3.65 -8.39
N ALA A 101 -6.88 -4.55 -9.36
CA ALA A 101 -6.93 -5.99 -9.12
C ALA A 101 -5.78 -6.48 -8.22
N ASP A 102 -4.59 -5.92 -8.37
CA ASP A 102 -3.43 -6.27 -7.55
C ASP A 102 -3.59 -5.75 -6.11
N ILE A 103 -4.13 -4.53 -5.93
CA ILE A 103 -4.44 -3.98 -4.60
C ILE A 103 -5.50 -4.85 -3.91
N LEU A 104 -6.59 -5.21 -4.60
CA LEU A 104 -7.66 -6.04 -4.03
C LEU A 104 -7.19 -7.45 -3.66
N LYS A 105 -6.21 -8.00 -4.37
CA LYS A 105 -5.59 -9.30 -4.06
C LYS A 105 -4.44 -9.19 -3.07
N GLY A 106 -3.81 -8.05 -3.03
CA GLY A 106 -2.80 -7.72 -2.05
C GLY A 106 -3.40 -7.63 -0.66
N VAL A 107 -2.59 -7.81 0.30
CA VAL A 107 -2.85 -7.93 1.73
C VAL A 107 -3.97 -7.00 2.24
N ASN A 108 -4.94 -7.58 2.94
CA ASN A 108 -5.93 -6.91 3.79
C ASN A 108 -7.03 -6.06 3.14
N ALA A 109 -7.10 -5.89 1.81
CA ALA A 109 -8.20 -5.15 1.19
C ALA A 109 -9.57 -5.74 1.58
N THR A 110 -9.67 -7.08 1.64
CA THR A 110 -10.87 -7.78 2.10
C THR A 110 -11.17 -7.50 3.58
N GLU A 111 -10.16 -7.50 4.44
CA GLU A 111 -10.35 -7.21 5.86
C GLU A 111 -10.68 -5.74 6.12
N MET A 112 -10.07 -4.84 5.37
CA MET A 112 -10.40 -3.40 5.38
C MET A 112 -11.83 -3.18 4.90
N ALA A 113 -12.24 -3.81 3.80
CA ALA A 113 -13.61 -3.75 3.28
C ALA A 113 -14.62 -4.32 4.29
N ARG A 114 -14.30 -5.40 4.99
CA ARG A 114 -15.12 -5.97 6.07
C ARG A 114 -15.35 -4.98 7.20
N ARG A 115 -14.32 -4.23 7.60
CA ARG A 115 -14.44 -3.19 8.63
C ARG A 115 -15.32 -2.03 8.16
N LYS A 116 -15.10 -1.55 6.92
CA LYS A 116 -15.92 -0.50 6.30
C LYS A 116 -17.37 -0.94 6.09
N PHE A 117 -17.58 -2.19 5.69
CA PHE A 117 -18.90 -2.75 5.48
C PHE A 117 -19.79 -2.68 6.72
N ARG A 118 -19.23 -2.78 7.92
CA ARG A 118 -20.02 -2.61 9.16
C ARG A 118 -20.74 -1.25 9.19
N ASP A 119 -20.00 -0.17 8.94
CA ASP A 119 -20.53 1.18 9.01
C ASP A 119 -21.53 1.43 7.86
N ILE A 120 -21.22 0.91 6.67
CA ILE A 120 -22.10 0.95 5.50
C ILE A 120 -23.40 0.17 5.74
N ALA A 121 -23.32 -1.03 6.32
CA ALA A 121 -24.48 -1.87 6.62
C ALA A 121 -25.41 -1.24 7.67
N VAL A 122 -24.86 -0.47 8.60
CA VAL A 122 -25.64 0.33 9.55
C VAL A 122 -26.34 1.48 8.84
N ILE A 123 -25.61 2.28 8.06
CA ILE A 123 -26.17 3.41 7.30
C ILE A 123 -27.22 2.90 6.29
N GLY A 124 -26.96 1.78 5.65
CA GLY A 124 -27.88 1.12 4.71
C GLY A 124 -29.09 0.41 5.37
N GLY A 125 -29.20 0.47 6.70
CA GLY A 125 -30.35 -0.11 7.44
C GLY A 125 -30.36 -1.61 7.56
N LEU A 126 -29.27 -2.33 7.17
CA LEU A 126 -29.15 -3.77 7.35
C LEU A 126 -28.83 -4.17 8.79
N LEU A 127 -28.18 -3.28 9.52
CA LEU A 127 -27.82 -3.48 10.92
C LEU A 127 -28.40 -2.36 11.78
N PHE A 128 -29.04 -2.75 12.85
CA PHE A 128 -29.61 -1.80 13.80
C PHE A 128 -28.65 -1.55 14.95
N GLN A 129 -28.30 -0.30 15.19
CA GLN A 129 -27.37 0.10 16.27
C GLN A 129 -28.03 0.27 17.65
N GLY A 130 -29.35 0.10 17.75
CA GLY A 130 -30.13 0.42 18.96
C GLY A 130 -30.79 1.79 18.88
N MET A 131 -31.70 2.05 19.80
CA MET A 131 -32.35 3.37 19.96
C MET A 131 -31.37 4.36 20.65
N PRO A 132 -31.54 5.67 20.44
CA PRO A 132 -30.78 6.67 21.19
C PRO A 132 -30.89 6.41 22.70
N GLY A 133 -29.75 6.15 23.37
CA GLY A 133 -29.69 5.79 24.79
C GLY A 133 -29.54 4.30 25.10
N GLU A 134 -29.73 3.42 24.12
CA GLU A 134 -29.42 1.99 24.25
C GLU A 134 -28.03 1.67 23.70
N GLN A 135 -27.20 1.04 24.50
CA GLN A 135 -25.89 0.56 24.05
C GLN A 135 -26.03 -0.87 23.51
N VAL A 136 -26.14 -1.02 22.19
CA VAL A 136 -25.89 -2.32 21.58
C VAL A 136 -24.40 -2.64 21.67
N LYS A 137 -24.06 -3.83 22.21
CA LYS A 137 -22.65 -4.22 22.34
C LYS A 137 -21.99 -4.24 20.96
N GLN A 138 -20.99 -3.42 20.75
CA GLN A 138 -20.24 -3.31 19.47
C GLN A 138 -19.79 -4.68 18.92
N ARG A 139 -19.52 -5.64 19.82
CA ARG A 139 -19.16 -7.01 19.46
C ARG A 139 -20.26 -7.74 18.67
N HIS A 140 -21.54 -7.53 19.00
CA HIS A 140 -22.66 -8.12 18.28
C HIS A 140 -22.83 -7.51 16.89
N LEU A 141 -22.70 -6.18 16.79
CA LEU A 141 -22.73 -5.49 15.49
C LEU A 141 -21.60 -5.97 14.58
N GLN A 142 -20.40 -6.14 15.12
CA GLN A 142 -19.25 -6.61 14.34
C GLN A 142 -19.43 -8.06 13.88
N SER A 143 -19.96 -8.94 14.72
CA SER A 143 -20.23 -10.35 14.35
C SER A 143 -21.29 -10.43 13.26
N SER A 144 -22.39 -9.67 13.39
CA SER A 144 -23.48 -9.64 12.40
C SER A 144 -23.00 -9.03 11.07
N ALA A 145 -22.21 -7.94 11.11
CA ALA A 145 -21.62 -7.34 9.92
C ALA A 145 -20.70 -8.33 9.19
N SER A 146 -19.87 -9.04 9.93
CA SER A 146 -18.94 -10.02 9.36
C SER A 146 -19.68 -11.19 8.70
N LEU A 147 -20.78 -11.66 9.32
CA LEU A 147 -21.62 -12.71 8.74
C LEU A 147 -22.24 -12.24 7.43
N LEU A 148 -22.87 -11.06 7.40
CA LEU A 148 -23.47 -10.49 6.20
C LEU A 148 -22.44 -10.26 5.10
N PHE A 149 -21.26 -9.76 5.46
CA PHE A 149 -20.14 -9.57 4.51
C PHE A 149 -19.76 -10.89 3.84
N ASN A 150 -19.63 -11.98 4.62
CA ASN A 150 -19.31 -13.30 4.08
C ASN A 150 -20.42 -13.83 3.17
N VAL A 151 -21.69 -13.71 3.60
CA VAL A 151 -22.85 -14.14 2.81
C VAL A 151 -22.90 -13.38 1.48
N PHE A 152 -22.76 -12.06 1.49
CA PHE A 152 -22.76 -11.30 0.24
C PHE A 152 -21.56 -11.61 -0.64
N SER A 153 -20.37 -11.80 -0.03
CA SER A 153 -19.17 -12.16 -0.80
C SER A 153 -19.31 -13.51 -1.52
N GLU A 154 -20.01 -14.45 -0.92
CA GLU A 154 -20.20 -15.80 -1.45
C GLU A 154 -21.37 -15.92 -2.41
N TYR A 155 -22.52 -15.35 -2.03
CA TYR A 155 -23.79 -15.57 -2.75
C TYR A 155 -24.25 -14.38 -3.59
N GLU A 156 -23.78 -13.17 -3.29
CA GLU A 156 -24.19 -11.94 -3.98
C GLU A 156 -23.02 -10.97 -4.16
N PRO A 157 -21.96 -11.36 -4.89
CA PRO A 157 -20.75 -10.52 -5.03
C PRO A 157 -21.00 -9.18 -5.74
N GLY A 158 -22.17 -9.02 -6.40
CA GLY A 158 -22.62 -7.77 -7.00
C GLY A 158 -23.37 -6.83 -6.05
N ASN A 159 -23.55 -7.19 -4.77
CA ASN A 159 -24.27 -6.39 -3.79
C ASN A 159 -23.69 -4.98 -3.69
N LEU A 160 -24.56 -3.95 -3.72
CA LEU A 160 -24.15 -2.55 -3.74
C LEU A 160 -23.36 -2.14 -2.49
N LEU A 161 -23.77 -2.60 -1.31
CA LEU A 161 -23.11 -2.24 -0.05
C LEU A 161 -21.72 -2.91 0.05
N LEU A 162 -21.61 -4.14 -0.45
CA LEU A 162 -20.32 -4.82 -0.56
C LEU A 162 -19.37 -4.06 -1.52
N ARG A 163 -19.88 -3.67 -2.70
CA ARG A 163 -19.11 -2.88 -3.67
C ARG A 163 -18.70 -1.53 -3.10
N GLN A 164 -19.61 -0.85 -2.40
CA GLN A 164 -19.31 0.43 -1.73
C GLN A 164 -18.20 0.25 -0.70
N ALA A 165 -18.21 -0.81 0.10
CA ALA A 165 -17.16 -1.09 1.08
C ALA A 165 -15.77 -1.21 0.42
N TYR A 166 -15.67 -1.94 -0.68
CA TYR A 166 -14.42 -2.05 -1.44
C TYR A 166 -14.03 -0.72 -2.10
N GLN A 167 -14.99 0.03 -2.65
CA GLN A 167 -14.74 1.33 -3.25
C GLN A 167 -14.21 2.34 -2.23
N GLU A 168 -14.79 2.40 -1.04
CA GLU A 168 -14.31 3.29 0.03
C GLU A 168 -12.88 2.93 0.49
N VAL A 169 -12.54 1.64 0.55
CA VAL A 169 -11.17 1.23 0.85
C VAL A 169 -10.21 1.71 -0.23
N MET A 170 -10.56 1.54 -1.50
CA MET A 170 -9.72 1.94 -2.62
C MET A 170 -9.52 3.46 -2.69
N GLU A 171 -10.58 4.23 -2.48
CA GLU A 171 -10.55 5.69 -2.60
C GLU A 171 -9.97 6.37 -1.36
N GLN A 172 -10.40 5.95 -0.16
CA GLN A 172 -10.08 6.65 1.08
C GLN A 172 -8.82 6.14 1.76
N GLN A 173 -8.58 4.82 1.74
CA GLN A 173 -7.45 4.21 2.45
C GLN A 173 -6.25 3.96 1.55
N MET A 174 -6.46 3.63 0.28
CA MET A 174 -5.38 3.34 -0.66
C MET A 174 -5.03 4.53 -1.55
N GLU A 175 -5.82 5.60 -1.52
CA GLU A 175 -5.65 6.77 -2.39
C GLU A 175 -5.33 6.36 -3.86
N GLU A 176 -6.11 5.40 -4.39
CA GLU A 176 -5.81 4.75 -5.68
C GLU A 176 -5.52 5.75 -6.80
N GLY A 177 -6.28 6.85 -6.83
CA GLY A 177 -6.08 7.91 -7.83
C GLY A 177 -4.69 8.54 -7.76
N ARG A 178 -4.20 8.84 -6.54
CA ARG A 178 -2.85 9.38 -6.33
C ARG A 178 -1.78 8.34 -6.62
N LEU A 179 -1.99 7.10 -6.17
CA LEU A 179 -1.08 5.99 -6.46
C LEU A 179 -0.96 5.76 -7.98
N ARG A 180 -2.07 5.76 -8.70
CA ARG A 180 -2.08 5.64 -10.17
C ARG A 180 -1.33 6.77 -10.85
N ASN A 181 -1.55 8.01 -10.44
CA ASN A 181 -0.83 9.16 -10.97
C ASN A 181 0.68 9.07 -10.69
N MET A 182 1.06 8.61 -9.50
CA MET A 182 2.46 8.38 -9.14
C MET A 182 3.10 7.30 -10.03
N LEU A 183 2.45 6.14 -10.22
CA LEU A 183 2.96 5.07 -11.08
C LEU A 183 3.11 5.55 -12.54
N ARG A 184 2.17 6.36 -13.04
CA ARG A 184 2.26 6.97 -14.36
C ARG A 184 3.46 7.93 -14.47
N ARG A 185 3.70 8.74 -13.43
CA ARG A 185 4.84 9.64 -13.36
C ARG A 185 6.17 8.87 -13.33
N ILE A 186 6.25 7.77 -12.58
CA ILE A 186 7.43 6.88 -12.58
C ILE A 186 7.68 6.32 -13.98
N ARG A 187 6.65 5.88 -14.68
CA ARG A 187 6.75 5.34 -16.05
C ARG A 187 7.27 6.36 -17.06
N GLN A 188 6.94 7.64 -16.87
CA GLN A 188 7.41 8.75 -17.72
C GLN A 188 8.79 9.27 -17.32
N GLY A 189 9.26 8.94 -16.12
CA GLY A 189 10.52 9.35 -15.54
C GLY A 189 11.61 8.31 -15.67
N LYS A 190 12.52 8.34 -14.71
CA LYS A 190 13.62 7.39 -14.58
C LYS A 190 13.57 6.73 -13.20
N ILE A 191 13.87 5.45 -13.15
CA ILE A 191 14.13 4.72 -11.90
C ILE A 191 15.65 4.65 -11.75
N ILE A 192 16.15 5.07 -10.60
CA ILE A 192 17.56 5.05 -10.23
C ILE A 192 17.72 4.04 -9.11
N ILE A 193 18.37 2.93 -9.39
CA ILE A 193 18.67 1.90 -8.39
C ILE A 193 20.10 2.06 -7.94
N ARG A 194 20.32 2.05 -6.63
CA ARG A 194 21.63 2.19 -5.99
C ARG A 194 21.84 1.07 -4.98
N PHE A 195 23.10 0.71 -4.82
CA PHE A 195 23.60 -0.24 -3.84
C PHE A 195 24.66 0.47 -3.00
N PRO A 196 24.27 1.35 -2.07
CA PRO A 196 25.22 2.08 -1.24
C PRO A 196 26.10 1.10 -0.45
N GLU A 197 27.41 1.34 -0.47
CA GLU A 197 28.34 0.62 0.41
C GLU A 197 28.16 1.10 1.86
N LYS A 198 28.44 0.23 2.82
CA LYS A 198 28.33 0.51 4.26
C LYS A 198 29.45 1.39 4.74
#